data_295324c59374aea897ec35399843589d
#
_entry.id   295324c59374aea897ec35399843589d
#
_cell.length_a   1.000
_cell.length_b   1.000
_cell.length_c   1.000
_cell.angle_alpha   90.00
_cell.angle_beta   90.00
_cell.angle_gamma   90.00
#
_symmetry.space_group_name_H-M   'P 1'
#
loop_
_entity.id
_entity.type
_entity.pdbx_description
1 polymer ?
#
loop_
_entity_poly.entity_id
_entity_poly.type
_entity_poly.pdbx_seq_one_letter_code
_entity_poly.pdbx_strand_id
1 'polypeptide(L)'
;MSRFSTSARRTFQSLHSSRSFRLYFLGQVVSTTGTWLNATATAWLVLELTGSGVALGVNTGLLFLPILLVGAYGGVVADRFDKRKILIWTQALQAVISLVLFALVATDVVVLWMVYATSLASGLIVALDNPTRQSFYVEMVGEDDLTNAVSLNSAVFMGSRVLGPALAGFLIDRFGLASPFLVDGLSYLAVIAGLALMRPEDLHAQERTTRERGHLIAGLRYVASTPELRRPLLVLAVVCTLSFNWAVLVPLLAVQTFGGDAETLGLLSAMTGIGSFVGAIFMANRAATPTMYRLALFTTASGVALILPALAPSLAWAYPLVIPMGLFLMVLLITANSMLQLAAKPQARGRVMALYSIVLLGSTPIGSPITGWIGEHLGARWAFVVNGSTALVTGIALLLARRRVAAKALRGEPEPGIPETPGESSEPAVA
;
A
#
# COMPACT_ATOMS: atom_id res chain seq x y z
N MET A 1 14.29 -10.35 -35.48
CA MET A 1 14.69 -9.25 -34.54
C MET A 1 13.64 -8.12 -34.36
N SER A 2 12.56 -8.04 -35.16
CA SER A 2 11.65 -6.87 -35.19
C SER A 2 10.52 -6.84 -34.12
N ARG A 3 10.05 -7.98 -33.62
CA ARG A 3 8.95 -8.00 -32.61
C ARG A 3 9.40 -7.63 -31.20
N PHE A 4 10.61 -7.97 -30.80
CA PHE A 4 11.17 -7.59 -29.48
C PHE A 4 11.48 -6.11 -29.38
N SER A 5 11.95 -5.45 -30.45
CA SER A 5 12.25 -4.02 -30.45
C SER A 5 10.99 -3.13 -30.40
N THR A 6 9.89 -3.56 -31.02
CA THR A 6 8.59 -2.86 -30.97
C THR A 6 7.91 -3.01 -29.63
N SER A 7 7.99 -4.17 -28.98
CA SER A 7 7.44 -4.40 -27.65
C SER A 7 8.21 -3.60 -26.59
N ALA A 8 9.54 -3.62 -26.63
CA ALA A 8 10.37 -2.82 -25.70
C ALA A 8 10.14 -1.31 -25.86
N ARG A 9 10.00 -0.80 -27.09
CA ARG A 9 9.66 0.61 -27.32
C ARG A 9 8.32 1.01 -26.72
N ARG A 10 7.30 0.16 -26.81
CA ARG A 10 5.99 0.40 -26.18
C ARG A 10 6.08 0.37 -24.65
N THR A 11 6.86 -0.55 -24.08
CA THR A 11 7.04 -0.65 -22.63
C THR A 11 7.69 0.59 -22.03
N PHE A 12 8.65 1.22 -22.73
CA PHE A 12 9.39 2.39 -22.28
C PHE A 12 8.99 3.68 -23.01
N GLN A 13 7.78 3.75 -23.55
CA GLN A 13 7.32 4.84 -24.39
C GLN A 13 7.43 6.18 -23.68
N SER A 14 6.91 6.31 -22.46
CA SER A 14 6.95 7.56 -21.68
C SER A 14 8.37 8.04 -21.33
N LEU A 15 9.35 7.11 -21.23
CA LEU A 15 10.77 7.48 -21.04
C LEU A 15 11.40 8.02 -22.33
N HIS A 16 10.91 7.62 -23.49
CA HIS A 16 11.39 8.11 -24.77
C HIS A 16 10.72 9.42 -25.16
N SER A 17 9.43 9.56 -24.93
CA SER A 17 8.64 10.74 -25.30
C SER A 17 8.90 11.95 -24.40
N SER A 18 9.05 11.74 -23.07
CA SER A 18 9.20 12.82 -22.12
C SER A 18 10.60 12.86 -21.46
N ARG A 19 11.36 13.93 -21.69
CA ARG A 19 12.61 14.21 -20.98
C ARG A 19 12.37 14.42 -19.49
N SER A 20 11.33 15.14 -19.14
CA SER A 20 10.96 15.44 -17.73
C SER A 20 10.67 14.16 -16.97
N PHE A 21 9.87 13.25 -17.55
CA PHE A 21 9.58 11.97 -16.92
C PHE A 21 10.82 11.09 -16.79
N ARG A 22 11.71 11.06 -17.77
CA ARG A 22 12.97 10.30 -17.71
C ARG A 22 13.86 10.74 -16.55
N LEU A 23 14.05 12.06 -16.38
CA LEU A 23 14.83 12.62 -15.27
C LEU A 23 14.24 12.26 -13.92
N TYR A 24 12.93 12.41 -13.79
CA TYR A 24 12.19 12.03 -12.59
C TYR A 24 12.30 10.54 -12.29
N PHE A 25 12.06 9.70 -13.30
CA PHE A 25 12.04 8.24 -13.18
C PHE A 25 13.37 7.67 -12.67
N LEU A 26 14.50 8.15 -13.21
CA LEU A 26 15.84 7.73 -12.77
C LEU A 26 16.09 8.07 -11.30
N GLY A 27 15.73 9.27 -10.88
CA GLY A 27 15.80 9.66 -9.47
C GLY A 27 14.87 8.79 -8.61
N GLN A 28 13.68 8.50 -9.10
CA GLN A 28 12.67 7.73 -8.39
C GLN A 28 13.06 6.27 -8.15
N VAL A 29 13.77 5.64 -9.10
CA VAL A 29 14.31 4.27 -8.91
C VAL A 29 15.22 4.23 -7.68
N VAL A 30 16.13 5.18 -7.56
CA VAL A 30 17.08 5.26 -6.44
C VAL A 30 16.35 5.59 -5.13
N SER A 31 15.53 6.65 -5.12
CA SER A 31 14.85 7.14 -3.92
C SER A 31 13.80 6.16 -3.39
N THR A 32 13.00 5.53 -4.26
CA THR A 32 12.02 4.54 -3.78
C THR A 32 12.70 3.32 -3.16
N THR A 33 13.86 2.91 -3.70
CA THR A 33 14.66 1.84 -3.09
C THR A 33 15.19 2.28 -1.72
N GLY A 34 15.67 3.53 -1.59
CA GLY A 34 16.07 4.14 -0.32
C GLY A 34 14.94 4.15 0.71
N THR A 35 13.74 4.54 0.31
CA THR A 35 12.56 4.55 1.20
C THR A 35 12.24 3.17 1.79
N TRP A 36 12.29 2.09 0.98
CA TRP A 36 12.09 0.72 1.48
C TRP A 36 13.23 0.23 2.36
N LEU A 37 14.45 0.65 2.04
CA LEU A 37 15.64 0.40 2.85
C LEU A 37 15.52 1.09 4.22
N ASN A 38 15.13 2.37 4.27
CA ASN A 38 14.87 3.12 5.50
C ASN A 38 13.78 2.48 6.35
N ALA A 39 12.66 2.07 5.73
CA ALA A 39 11.56 1.43 6.45
C ALA A 39 12.01 0.14 7.17
N THR A 40 12.88 -0.66 6.53
CA THR A 40 13.42 -1.89 7.12
C THR A 40 14.41 -1.57 8.24
N ALA A 41 15.30 -0.60 8.02
CA ALA A 41 16.27 -0.16 9.03
C ALA A 41 15.59 0.48 10.26
N THR A 42 14.52 1.26 10.05
CA THR A 42 13.73 1.84 11.15
C THR A 42 13.03 0.75 11.96
N ALA A 43 12.47 -0.27 11.30
CA ALA A 43 11.87 -1.40 12.02
C ALA A 43 12.90 -2.17 12.86
N TRP A 44 14.10 -2.38 12.31
CA TRP A 44 15.21 -2.97 13.04
C TRP A 44 15.65 -2.09 14.22
N LEU A 45 15.87 -0.78 14.00
CA LEU A 45 16.26 0.17 15.04
C LEU A 45 15.28 0.18 16.23
N VAL A 46 13.97 0.19 15.97
CA VAL A 46 12.96 0.16 17.04
C VAL A 46 13.07 -1.11 17.85
N LEU A 47 13.25 -2.28 17.21
CA LEU A 47 13.41 -3.56 17.91
C LEU A 47 14.74 -3.64 18.67
N GLU A 48 15.82 -3.10 18.12
CA GLU A 48 17.13 -3.04 18.78
C GLU A 48 17.09 -2.16 20.03
N LEU A 49 16.42 -1.00 19.95
CA LEU A 49 16.29 -0.07 21.09
C LEU A 49 15.38 -0.60 22.21
N THR A 50 14.36 -1.42 21.88
CA THR A 50 13.27 -1.70 22.83
C THR A 50 12.95 -3.18 23.03
N GLY A 51 13.26 -4.03 22.05
CA GLY A 51 12.75 -5.41 22.00
C GLY A 51 11.22 -5.52 21.87
N SER A 52 10.50 -4.39 21.77
CA SER A 52 9.04 -4.29 21.91
C SER A 52 8.32 -4.31 20.57
N GLY A 53 7.40 -5.26 20.43
CA GLY A 53 6.46 -5.32 19.31
C GLY A 53 5.45 -4.17 19.34
N VAL A 54 5.05 -3.72 20.54
CA VAL A 54 4.18 -2.56 20.72
C VAL A 54 4.87 -1.30 20.20
N ALA A 55 6.13 -1.08 20.57
CA ALA A 55 6.90 0.07 20.11
C ALA A 55 7.00 0.09 18.57
N LEU A 56 7.27 -1.05 17.94
CA LEU A 56 7.28 -1.19 16.48
C LEU A 56 5.91 -0.89 15.85
N GLY A 57 4.84 -1.43 16.45
CA GLY A 57 3.47 -1.18 16.00
C GLY A 57 3.07 0.28 16.10
N VAL A 58 3.42 0.95 17.22
CA VAL A 58 3.19 2.39 17.41
C VAL A 58 3.99 3.21 16.40
N ASN A 59 5.28 2.89 16.17
CA ASN A 59 6.10 3.58 15.17
C ASN A 59 5.48 3.51 13.77
N THR A 60 5.08 2.31 13.37
CA THR A 60 4.39 2.09 12.08
C THR A 60 3.07 2.86 12.04
N GLY A 61 2.31 2.86 13.14
CA GLY A 61 1.07 3.64 13.27
C GLY A 61 1.30 5.13 13.10
N LEU A 62 2.33 5.70 13.73
CA LEU A 62 2.68 7.12 13.65
C LEU A 62 3.06 7.55 12.23
N LEU A 63 3.71 6.71 11.46
CA LEU A 63 4.03 6.97 10.05
C LEU A 63 2.75 7.14 9.20
N PHE A 64 1.72 6.32 9.44
CA PHE A 64 0.48 6.34 8.65
C PHE A 64 -0.62 7.22 9.23
N LEU A 65 -0.52 7.62 10.50
CA LEU A 65 -1.52 8.46 11.18
C LEU A 65 -1.80 9.80 10.45
N PRO A 66 -0.79 10.54 9.97
CA PRO A 66 -1.04 11.77 9.22
C PRO A 66 -1.81 11.53 7.92
N ILE A 67 -1.59 10.41 7.25
CA ILE A 67 -2.33 10.07 6.01
C ILE A 67 -3.83 9.90 6.33
N LEU A 68 -4.15 9.27 7.46
CA LEU A 68 -5.54 9.13 7.94
C LEU A 68 -6.17 10.49 8.26
N LEU A 69 -5.46 11.37 8.97
CA LEU A 69 -6.01 12.62 9.50
C LEU A 69 -6.03 13.75 8.47
N VAL A 70 -4.96 13.89 7.69
CA VAL A 70 -4.78 15.06 6.80
C VAL A 70 -4.56 14.71 5.33
N GLY A 71 -4.51 13.42 4.95
CA GLY A 71 -4.26 13.00 3.56
C GLY A 71 -5.24 13.58 2.55
N ALA A 72 -6.51 13.78 2.94
CA ALA A 72 -7.51 14.42 2.09
C ALA A 72 -7.18 15.90 1.78
N TYR A 73 -6.51 16.60 2.70
CA TYR A 73 -6.07 17.99 2.49
C TYR A 73 -4.85 18.08 1.59
N GLY A 74 -3.99 17.05 1.56
CA GLY A 74 -2.82 17.00 0.70
C GLY A 74 -3.17 17.17 -0.78
N GLY A 75 -4.28 16.57 -1.24
CA GLY A 75 -4.79 16.77 -2.59
C GLY A 75 -5.21 18.23 -2.89
N VAL A 76 -5.85 18.89 -1.91
CA VAL A 76 -6.27 20.31 -2.06
C VAL A 76 -5.04 21.22 -2.16
N VAL A 77 -3.98 20.95 -1.41
CA VAL A 77 -2.73 21.71 -1.49
C VAL A 77 -2.04 21.46 -2.83
N ALA A 78 -1.99 20.21 -3.29
CA ALA A 78 -1.41 19.82 -4.58
C ALA A 78 -2.09 20.52 -5.77
N ASP A 79 -3.41 20.77 -5.68
CA ASP A 79 -4.17 21.45 -6.75
C ASP A 79 -3.95 22.97 -6.76
N ARG A 80 -3.52 23.58 -5.63
CA ARG A 80 -3.36 25.04 -5.50
C ARG A 80 -1.96 25.56 -5.82
N PHE A 81 -0.94 24.77 -5.54
CA PHE A 81 0.44 25.21 -5.66
C PHE A 81 1.17 24.47 -6.80
N ASP A 82 2.35 24.98 -7.15
CA ASP A 82 3.24 24.37 -8.13
C ASP A 82 3.73 22.99 -7.63
N LYS A 83 3.26 21.93 -8.28
CA LYS A 83 3.52 20.54 -7.88
C LYS A 83 5.01 20.21 -7.89
N ARG A 84 5.78 20.71 -8.85
CA ARG A 84 7.22 20.51 -8.92
C ARG A 84 7.91 21.10 -7.68
N LYS A 85 7.53 22.32 -7.25
CA LYS A 85 8.07 22.94 -6.05
C LYS A 85 7.70 22.18 -4.79
N ILE A 86 6.42 21.75 -4.68
CA ILE A 86 5.98 20.91 -3.55
C ILE A 86 6.85 19.66 -3.48
N LEU A 87 7.04 18.95 -4.59
CA LEU A 87 7.85 17.72 -4.61
C LEU A 87 9.31 17.99 -4.25
N ILE A 88 9.92 19.07 -4.71
CA ILE A 88 11.29 19.44 -4.29
C ILE A 88 11.36 19.63 -2.77
N TRP A 89 10.40 20.37 -2.18
CA TRP A 89 10.37 20.59 -0.74
C TRP A 89 10.10 19.31 0.05
N THR A 90 9.15 18.48 -0.38
CA THR A 90 8.86 17.21 0.31
C THR A 90 10.07 16.26 0.27
N GLN A 91 10.75 16.15 -0.87
CA GLN A 91 11.98 15.35 -0.99
C GLN A 91 13.13 15.93 -0.14
N ALA A 92 13.30 17.25 -0.10
CA ALA A 92 14.32 17.89 0.73
C ALA A 92 14.06 17.66 2.23
N LEU A 93 12.80 17.77 2.67
CA LEU A 93 12.43 17.49 4.06
C LEU A 93 12.63 16.01 4.42
N GLN A 94 12.28 15.08 3.52
CA GLN A 94 12.55 13.65 3.73
C GLN A 94 14.05 13.37 3.84
N ALA A 95 14.87 14.00 2.96
CA ALA A 95 16.32 13.91 3.04
C ALA A 95 16.85 14.38 4.40
N VAL A 96 16.38 15.54 4.89
CA VAL A 96 16.76 16.07 6.19
C VAL A 96 16.38 15.12 7.32
N ILE A 97 15.15 14.57 7.32
CA ILE A 97 14.70 13.62 8.35
C ILE A 97 15.59 12.38 8.36
N SER A 98 15.89 11.82 7.19
CA SER A 98 16.73 10.63 7.08
C SER A 98 18.17 10.90 7.52
N LEU A 99 18.73 12.05 7.15
CA LEU A 99 20.08 12.47 7.59
C LEU A 99 20.14 12.81 9.10
N VAL A 100 19.08 13.37 9.67
CA VAL A 100 18.97 13.57 11.13
C VAL A 100 18.97 12.21 11.82
N LEU A 101 18.17 11.24 11.33
CA LEU A 101 18.15 9.90 11.91
C LEU A 101 19.51 9.20 11.75
N PHE A 102 20.17 9.36 10.59
CA PHE A 102 21.57 8.93 10.42
C PHE A 102 22.49 9.49 11.49
N ALA A 103 22.47 10.80 11.71
CA ALA A 103 23.34 11.46 12.68
C ALA A 103 23.07 10.97 14.12
N LEU A 104 21.79 10.83 14.50
CA LEU A 104 21.38 10.33 15.81
C LEU A 104 21.85 8.89 16.05
N VAL A 105 21.75 8.02 15.04
CA VAL A 105 22.21 6.63 15.14
C VAL A 105 23.72 6.53 15.10
N ALA A 106 24.40 7.31 14.24
CA ALA A 106 25.85 7.29 14.12
C ALA A 106 26.59 7.84 15.36
N THR A 107 25.92 8.67 16.16
CA THR A 107 26.46 9.23 17.41
C THR A 107 25.98 8.49 18.66
N ASP A 108 25.24 7.39 18.51
CA ASP A 108 24.67 6.55 19.60
C ASP A 108 23.80 7.33 20.61
N VAL A 109 23.20 8.46 20.19
CA VAL A 109 22.31 9.27 21.05
C VAL A 109 20.82 9.03 20.74
N VAL A 110 20.51 8.15 19.79
CA VAL A 110 19.15 7.88 19.37
C VAL A 110 18.35 7.24 20.49
N VAL A 111 17.14 7.75 20.73
CA VAL A 111 16.16 7.16 21.66
C VAL A 111 14.80 7.03 20.98
N LEU A 112 13.96 6.16 21.51
CA LEU A 112 12.68 5.74 20.87
C LEU A 112 11.79 6.94 20.45
N TRP A 113 11.62 7.95 21.31
CA TRP A 113 10.76 9.09 20.98
C TRP A 113 11.25 9.89 19.77
N MET A 114 12.59 9.92 19.52
CA MET A 114 13.15 10.57 18.33
C MET A 114 12.78 9.82 17.06
N VAL A 115 12.78 8.48 17.11
CA VAL A 115 12.32 7.62 16.00
C VAL A 115 10.83 7.83 15.75
N TYR A 116 10.02 7.94 16.80
CA TYR A 116 8.59 8.27 16.69
C TYR A 116 8.35 9.64 16.06
N ALA A 117 9.12 10.66 16.49
CA ALA A 117 9.02 12.01 15.94
C ALA A 117 9.39 12.06 14.45
N THR A 118 10.47 11.38 14.05
CA THR A 118 10.89 11.29 12.63
C THR A 118 9.86 10.51 11.79
N SER A 119 9.28 9.44 12.31
CA SER A 119 8.24 8.68 11.62
C SER A 119 6.96 9.50 11.44
N LEU A 120 6.51 10.23 12.47
CA LEU A 120 5.35 11.12 12.37
C LEU A 120 5.60 12.27 11.38
N ALA A 121 6.78 12.89 11.42
CA ALA A 121 7.17 13.95 10.49
C ALA A 121 7.22 13.44 9.05
N SER A 122 7.81 12.26 8.81
CA SER A 122 7.80 11.60 7.51
C SER A 122 6.39 11.33 7.01
N GLY A 123 5.50 10.85 7.89
CA GLY A 123 4.08 10.62 7.57
C GLY A 123 3.35 11.89 7.12
N LEU A 124 3.61 13.04 7.78
CA LEU A 124 3.05 14.34 7.38
C LEU A 124 3.51 14.75 5.97
N ILE A 125 4.78 14.53 5.67
CA ILE A 125 5.33 14.82 4.34
C ILE A 125 4.72 13.90 3.29
N VAL A 126 4.63 12.59 3.56
CA VAL A 126 4.05 11.59 2.66
C VAL A 126 2.56 11.87 2.37
N ALA A 127 1.81 12.38 3.35
CA ALA A 127 0.41 12.77 3.17
C ALA A 127 0.23 13.89 2.12
N LEU A 128 1.24 14.74 1.92
CA LEU A 128 1.27 15.78 0.88
C LEU A 128 1.94 15.27 -0.41
N ASP A 129 3.04 14.53 -0.29
CA ASP A 129 3.85 14.07 -1.43
C ASP A 129 3.07 13.15 -2.36
N ASN A 130 2.36 12.13 -1.79
CA ASN A 130 1.67 11.13 -2.59
C ASN A 130 0.61 11.71 -3.55
N PRO A 131 -0.35 12.55 -3.15
CA PRO A 131 -1.33 13.11 -4.07
C PRO A 131 -0.69 14.08 -5.06
N THR A 132 0.33 14.85 -4.65
CA THR A 132 1.07 15.75 -5.52
C THR A 132 1.78 14.98 -6.63
N ARG A 133 2.45 13.90 -6.27
CA ARG A 133 3.18 13.02 -7.19
C ARG A 133 2.25 12.38 -8.23
N GLN A 134 1.11 11.85 -7.80
CA GLN A 134 0.14 11.23 -8.70
C GLN A 134 -0.43 12.23 -9.71
N SER A 135 -0.74 13.45 -9.28
CA SER A 135 -1.23 14.49 -10.17
C SER A 135 -0.14 15.10 -11.07
N PHE A 136 1.14 14.99 -10.69
CA PHE A 136 2.25 15.50 -11.47
C PHE A 136 2.64 14.60 -12.66
N TYR A 137 2.28 13.29 -12.62
CA TYR A 137 2.55 12.40 -13.76
C TYR A 137 1.94 12.92 -15.06
N VAL A 138 0.70 13.39 -15.02
CA VAL A 138 0.02 13.93 -16.21
C VAL A 138 0.74 15.17 -16.75
N GLU A 139 1.26 16.04 -15.87
CA GLU A 139 2.03 17.21 -16.29
C GLU A 139 3.36 16.81 -16.95
N MET A 140 3.98 15.69 -16.56
CA MET A 140 5.24 15.24 -17.14
C MET A 140 5.09 14.55 -18.49
N VAL A 141 4.00 13.76 -18.70
CA VAL A 141 3.88 12.87 -19.88
C VAL A 141 2.68 13.16 -20.78
N GLY A 142 1.75 14.02 -20.35
CA GLY A 142 0.45 14.19 -21.01
C GLY A 142 -0.49 13.00 -20.77
N GLU A 143 -1.71 13.09 -21.33
CA GLU A 143 -2.76 12.08 -21.13
C GLU A 143 -2.46 10.77 -21.88
N ASP A 144 -1.88 10.84 -23.07
CA ASP A 144 -1.62 9.70 -23.94
C ASP A 144 -0.62 8.68 -23.33
N ASP A 145 0.43 9.17 -22.65
CA ASP A 145 1.48 8.35 -22.06
C ASP A 145 1.28 8.07 -20.56
N LEU A 146 0.21 8.61 -19.95
CA LEU A 146 -0.04 8.50 -18.51
C LEU A 146 -0.08 7.05 -18.01
N THR A 147 -0.80 6.18 -18.72
CA THR A 147 -0.92 4.76 -18.35
C THR A 147 0.44 4.07 -18.34
N ASN A 148 1.31 4.38 -19.31
CA ASN A 148 2.65 3.82 -19.39
C ASN A 148 3.54 4.34 -18.24
N ALA A 149 3.49 5.65 -17.93
CA ALA A 149 4.25 6.25 -16.84
C ALA A 149 3.84 5.67 -15.46
N VAL A 150 2.55 5.53 -15.20
CA VAL A 150 2.01 4.92 -13.97
C VAL A 150 2.43 3.45 -13.85
N SER A 151 2.40 2.71 -14.96
CA SER A 151 2.83 1.30 -14.99
C SER A 151 4.33 1.15 -14.67
N LEU A 152 5.17 2.00 -15.26
CA LEU A 152 6.62 2.01 -14.97
C LEU A 152 6.91 2.38 -13.50
N ASN A 153 6.21 3.39 -12.97
CA ASN A 153 6.34 3.74 -11.55
C ASN A 153 5.91 2.59 -10.62
N SER A 154 4.85 1.88 -10.98
CA SER A 154 4.40 0.69 -10.23
C SER A 154 5.45 -0.43 -10.27
N ALA A 155 6.12 -0.63 -11.40
CA ALA A 155 7.22 -1.59 -11.53
C ALA A 155 8.41 -1.21 -10.64
N VAL A 156 8.79 0.09 -10.60
CA VAL A 156 9.82 0.59 -9.68
C VAL A 156 9.43 0.33 -8.23
N PHE A 157 8.21 0.68 -7.84
CA PHE A 157 7.72 0.47 -6.47
C PHE A 157 7.78 -1.00 -6.05
N MET A 158 7.35 -1.92 -6.94
CA MET A 158 7.41 -3.35 -6.67
C MET A 158 8.84 -3.88 -6.61
N GLY A 159 9.72 -3.45 -7.51
CA GLY A 159 11.14 -3.82 -7.50
C GLY A 159 11.86 -3.32 -6.26
N SER A 160 11.62 -2.07 -5.87
CA SER A 160 12.19 -1.45 -4.68
C SER A 160 11.74 -2.14 -3.38
N ARG A 161 10.52 -2.68 -3.35
CA ARG A 161 10.01 -3.47 -2.23
C ARG A 161 10.77 -4.79 -2.01
N VAL A 162 11.44 -5.29 -3.04
CA VAL A 162 12.34 -6.45 -2.95
C VAL A 162 13.75 -6.01 -2.63
N LEU A 163 14.28 -5.05 -3.40
CA LEU A 163 15.68 -4.64 -3.32
C LEU A 163 15.98 -3.84 -2.05
N GLY A 164 15.08 -2.95 -1.63
CA GLY A 164 15.29 -2.08 -0.48
C GLY A 164 15.56 -2.83 0.81
N PRO A 165 14.68 -3.76 1.24
CA PRO A 165 14.90 -4.55 2.44
C PRO A 165 16.16 -5.43 2.37
N ALA A 166 16.43 -6.07 1.23
CA ALA A 166 17.65 -6.88 1.06
C ALA A 166 18.92 -6.04 1.21
N LEU A 167 18.92 -4.83 0.60
CA LEU A 167 20.02 -3.89 0.74
C LEU A 167 20.12 -3.36 2.17
N ALA A 168 19.01 -3.15 2.88
CA ALA A 168 19.02 -2.72 4.27
C ALA A 168 19.74 -3.73 5.16
N GLY A 169 19.38 -5.01 5.06
CA GLY A 169 20.04 -6.08 5.81
C GLY A 169 21.54 -6.13 5.53
N PHE A 170 21.92 -6.12 4.25
CA PHE A 170 23.33 -6.10 3.82
C PHE A 170 24.11 -4.89 4.34
N LEU A 171 23.54 -3.69 4.26
CA LEU A 171 24.19 -2.46 4.70
C LEU A 171 24.34 -2.43 6.22
N ILE A 172 23.34 -2.88 6.97
CA ILE A 172 23.41 -2.93 8.44
C ILE A 172 24.51 -3.89 8.87
N ASP A 173 24.57 -5.07 8.26
CA ASP A 173 25.59 -6.09 8.59
C ASP A 173 27.03 -5.61 8.32
N ARG A 174 27.23 -4.94 7.18
CA ARG A 174 28.58 -4.55 6.71
C ARG A 174 29.07 -3.19 7.19
N PHE A 175 28.17 -2.25 7.36
CA PHE A 175 28.50 -0.82 7.58
C PHE A 175 27.81 -0.23 8.81
N GLY A 176 27.07 -1.05 9.56
CA GLY A 176 26.33 -0.65 10.75
C GLY A 176 24.98 0.01 10.47
N LEU A 177 24.18 0.12 11.53
CA LEU A 177 22.76 0.52 11.46
C LEU A 177 22.55 1.97 10.94
N ALA A 178 23.54 2.85 11.06
CA ALA A 178 23.45 4.22 10.54
C ALA A 178 23.45 4.26 8.99
N SER A 179 24.12 3.32 8.33
CA SER A 179 24.37 3.37 6.89
C SER A 179 23.11 3.40 6.01
N PRO A 180 21.99 2.67 6.28
CA PRO A 180 20.77 2.79 5.51
C PRO A 180 20.16 4.18 5.51
N PHE A 181 20.20 4.89 6.65
CA PHE A 181 19.65 6.24 6.77
C PHE A 181 20.46 7.25 5.96
N LEU A 182 21.78 7.09 5.89
CA LEU A 182 22.64 7.91 5.02
C LEU A 182 22.31 7.68 3.55
N VAL A 183 22.22 6.41 3.13
CA VAL A 183 21.92 6.05 1.73
C VAL A 183 20.55 6.57 1.33
N ASP A 184 19.51 6.41 2.18
CA ASP A 184 18.18 6.95 1.92
C ASP A 184 18.20 8.48 1.82
N GLY A 185 18.83 9.17 2.79
CA GLY A 185 18.96 10.63 2.79
C GLY A 185 19.60 11.17 1.51
N LEU A 186 20.68 10.54 1.04
CA LEU A 186 21.36 10.90 -0.21
C LEU A 186 20.54 10.53 -1.44
N SER A 187 19.74 9.48 -1.39
CA SER A 187 18.90 9.04 -2.52
C SER A 187 17.87 10.09 -2.95
N TYR A 188 17.36 10.89 -2.01
CA TYR A 188 16.44 11.99 -2.32
C TYR A 188 17.08 13.07 -3.19
N LEU A 189 18.40 13.28 -3.11
CA LEU A 189 19.12 14.23 -3.95
C LEU A 189 18.98 13.87 -5.44
N ALA A 190 18.87 12.59 -5.78
CA ALA A 190 18.68 12.15 -7.16
C ALA A 190 17.32 12.61 -7.72
N VAL A 191 16.26 12.54 -6.91
CA VAL A 191 14.93 13.05 -7.30
C VAL A 191 14.92 14.57 -7.37
N ILE A 192 15.51 15.24 -6.38
CA ILE A 192 15.61 16.71 -6.35
C ILE A 192 16.35 17.21 -7.58
N ALA A 193 17.51 16.59 -7.92
CA ALA A 193 18.25 16.92 -9.14
C ALA A 193 17.41 16.69 -10.39
N GLY A 194 16.71 15.54 -10.48
CA GLY A 194 15.80 15.26 -11.59
C GLY A 194 14.71 16.32 -11.75
N LEU A 195 14.07 16.71 -10.65
CA LEU A 195 13.04 17.77 -10.63
C LEU A 195 13.63 19.15 -10.96
N ALA A 196 14.81 19.48 -10.45
CA ALA A 196 15.48 20.76 -10.69
C ALA A 196 15.93 20.94 -12.15
N LEU A 197 16.36 19.86 -12.80
CA LEU A 197 16.80 19.86 -14.20
C LEU A 197 15.64 19.84 -15.22
N MET A 198 14.38 19.72 -14.77
CA MET A 198 13.21 19.81 -15.65
C MET A 198 13.04 21.25 -16.15
N ARG A 199 12.69 21.41 -17.40
CA ARG A 199 12.30 22.69 -17.99
C ARG A 199 10.81 22.90 -17.80
N PRO A 200 10.35 24.05 -17.26
CA PRO A 200 8.92 24.32 -17.10
C PRO A 200 8.13 24.25 -18.41
N GLU A 201 8.76 24.61 -19.52
CA GLU A 201 8.22 24.56 -20.89
C GLU A 201 7.93 23.16 -21.42
N ASP A 202 8.61 22.13 -20.86
CA ASP A 202 8.39 20.71 -21.21
C ASP A 202 7.21 20.09 -20.43
N LEU A 203 6.56 20.85 -19.54
CA LEU A 203 5.45 20.37 -18.72
C LEU A 203 4.10 20.73 -19.35
N HIS A 204 3.19 19.75 -19.39
CA HIS A 204 1.83 19.95 -19.90
C HIS A 204 1.00 20.71 -18.86
N ALA A 205 0.59 21.93 -19.21
CA ALA A 205 -0.26 22.73 -18.32
C ALA A 205 -1.61 22.03 -18.13
N GLN A 206 -1.98 21.80 -16.88
CA GLN A 206 -3.32 21.31 -16.53
C GLN A 206 -4.20 22.46 -16.02
N GLU A 207 -5.47 22.48 -16.42
CA GLU A 207 -6.46 23.37 -15.83
C GLU A 207 -6.65 23.02 -14.35
N ARG A 208 -6.57 24.04 -13.49
CA ARG A 208 -6.78 23.90 -12.06
C ARG A 208 -8.24 23.59 -11.79
N THR A 209 -8.55 22.35 -11.44
CA THR A 209 -9.89 21.96 -11.03
C THR A 209 -10.12 22.33 -9.56
N THR A 210 -11.09 23.20 -9.31
CA THR A 210 -11.53 23.52 -7.95
C THR A 210 -12.34 22.35 -7.38
N ARG A 211 -11.76 21.61 -6.45
CA ARG A 211 -12.51 20.61 -5.68
C ARG A 211 -13.42 21.31 -4.66
N GLU A 212 -14.72 21.06 -4.75
CA GLU A 212 -15.71 21.56 -3.78
C GLU A 212 -15.53 20.91 -2.40
N ARG A 213 -15.86 21.66 -1.33
CA ARG A 213 -15.89 21.16 0.04
C ARG A 213 -17.01 20.11 0.20
N GLY A 214 -16.78 19.03 0.97
CA GLY A 214 -17.81 18.03 1.28
C GLY A 214 -17.72 16.70 0.51
N HIS A 215 -16.73 16.52 -0.35
CA HIS A 215 -16.58 15.31 -1.17
C HIS A 215 -16.48 14.00 -0.36
N LEU A 216 -15.88 14.01 0.84
CA LEU A 216 -15.67 12.79 1.63
C LEU A 216 -16.99 12.27 2.20
N ILE A 217 -17.82 13.15 2.79
CA ILE A 217 -19.13 12.76 3.36
C ILE A 217 -20.07 12.27 2.26
N ALA A 218 -20.08 12.96 1.11
CA ALA A 218 -20.87 12.54 -0.05
C ALA A 218 -20.38 11.16 -0.57
N GLY A 219 -19.06 10.92 -0.56
CA GLY A 219 -18.49 9.62 -0.90
C GLY A 219 -18.90 8.52 0.07
N LEU A 220 -18.85 8.77 1.38
CA LEU A 220 -19.29 7.83 2.41
C LEU A 220 -20.78 7.47 2.25
N ARG A 221 -21.64 8.48 2.04
CA ARG A 221 -23.07 8.26 1.82
C ARG A 221 -23.32 7.44 0.55
N TYR A 222 -22.61 7.73 -0.54
CA TYR A 222 -22.70 6.97 -1.79
C TYR A 222 -22.27 5.52 -1.62
N VAL A 223 -21.15 5.25 -0.95
CA VAL A 223 -20.68 3.89 -0.66
C VAL A 223 -21.64 3.16 0.27
N ALA A 224 -22.15 3.82 1.32
CA ALA A 224 -23.08 3.22 2.26
C ALA A 224 -24.40 2.78 1.60
N SER A 225 -24.89 3.54 0.62
CA SER A 225 -26.12 3.24 -0.13
C SER A 225 -25.92 2.26 -1.29
N THR A 226 -24.65 1.93 -1.68
CA THR A 226 -24.36 1.06 -2.83
C THR A 226 -23.72 -0.24 -2.34
N PRO A 227 -24.47 -1.36 -2.28
CA PRO A 227 -23.96 -2.64 -1.75
C PRO A 227 -22.70 -3.16 -2.46
N GLU A 228 -22.59 -2.93 -3.78
CA GLU A 228 -21.47 -3.34 -4.63
C GLU A 228 -20.15 -2.64 -4.23
N LEU A 229 -20.22 -1.45 -3.63
CA LEU A 229 -19.09 -0.70 -3.12
C LEU A 229 -18.88 -0.96 -1.63
N ARG A 230 -19.97 -1.02 -0.85
CA ARG A 230 -19.91 -1.19 0.60
C ARG A 230 -19.29 -2.52 1.00
N ARG A 231 -19.69 -3.63 0.38
CA ARG A 231 -19.20 -4.98 0.73
C ARG A 231 -17.69 -5.13 0.54
N PRO A 232 -17.09 -4.83 -0.63
CA PRO A 232 -15.64 -4.90 -0.80
C PRO A 232 -14.88 -3.97 0.15
N LEU A 233 -15.42 -2.76 0.41
CA LEU A 233 -14.76 -1.80 1.29
C LEU A 233 -14.77 -2.26 2.75
N LEU A 234 -15.86 -2.88 3.23
CA LEU A 234 -15.92 -3.48 4.57
C LEU A 234 -14.95 -4.66 4.71
N VAL A 235 -14.84 -5.52 3.70
CA VAL A 235 -13.84 -6.60 3.70
C VAL A 235 -12.42 -6.03 3.83
N LEU A 236 -12.12 -5.01 3.04
CA LEU A 236 -10.83 -4.33 3.12
C LEU A 236 -10.61 -3.68 4.49
N ALA A 237 -11.63 -3.03 5.06
CA ALA A 237 -11.51 -2.40 6.38
C ALA A 237 -11.11 -3.42 7.45
N VAL A 238 -11.74 -4.60 7.48
CA VAL A 238 -11.40 -5.67 8.42
C VAL A 238 -9.99 -6.21 8.14
N VAL A 239 -9.70 -6.57 6.88
CA VAL A 239 -8.42 -7.20 6.53
C VAL A 239 -7.25 -6.23 6.64
N CYS A 240 -7.41 -4.97 6.22
CA CYS A 240 -6.33 -3.97 6.32
C CYS A 240 -6.05 -3.59 7.77
N THR A 241 -7.07 -3.56 8.64
CA THR A 241 -6.85 -3.29 10.07
C THR A 241 -6.18 -4.46 10.79
N LEU A 242 -6.68 -5.67 10.59
CA LEU A 242 -6.31 -6.82 11.43
C LEU A 242 -5.44 -7.88 10.73
N SER A 243 -5.18 -7.75 9.42
CA SER A 243 -4.39 -8.75 8.69
C SER A 243 -3.27 -8.15 7.84
N PHE A 244 -3.37 -6.88 7.42
CA PHE A 244 -2.38 -6.24 6.55
C PHE A 244 -1.26 -5.55 7.35
N ASN A 245 -0.72 -6.21 8.38
CA ASN A 245 0.29 -5.63 9.29
C ASN A 245 1.69 -6.26 9.10
N TRP A 246 2.05 -6.61 7.85
CA TRP A 246 3.32 -7.28 7.52
C TRP A 246 4.56 -6.48 7.98
N ALA A 247 4.48 -5.13 8.03
CA ALA A 247 5.55 -4.25 8.51
C ALA A 247 5.88 -4.43 10.01
N VAL A 248 4.97 -5.06 10.76
CA VAL A 248 5.17 -5.45 12.16
C VAL A 248 5.43 -6.95 12.27
N LEU A 249 4.66 -7.76 11.53
CA LEU A 249 4.74 -9.23 11.60
C LEU A 249 6.10 -9.78 11.19
N VAL A 250 6.65 -9.30 10.05
CA VAL A 250 7.91 -9.84 9.51
C VAL A 250 9.11 -9.53 10.41
N PRO A 251 9.30 -8.29 10.93
CA PRO A 251 10.35 -8.02 11.90
C PRO A 251 10.22 -8.83 13.20
N LEU A 252 9.01 -8.98 13.73
CA LEU A 252 8.79 -9.80 14.92
C LEU A 252 9.12 -11.29 14.68
N LEU A 253 8.78 -11.81 13.50
CA LEU A 253 9.15 -13.19 13.12
C LEU A 253 10.67 -13.35 13.06
N ALA A 254 11.36 -12.41 12.40
CA ALA A 254 12.81 -12.44 12.25
C ALA A 254 13.52 -12.44 13.60
N VAL A 255 13.18 -11.47 14.45
CA VAL A 255 13.89 -11.22 15.71
C VAL A 255 13.39 -12.12 16.84
N GLN A 256 12.09 -12.08 17.15
CA GLN A 256 11.56 -12.76 18.33
C GLN A 256 11.41 -14.29 18.14
N THR A 257 11.13 -14.75 16.91
CA THR A 257 10.93 -16.19 16.69
C THR A 257 12.22 -16.91 16.35
N PHE A 258 13.05 -16.32 15.51
CA PHE A 258 14.25 -16.99 15.00
C PHE A 258 15.55 -16.43 15.57
N GLY A 259 15.53 -15.35 16.38
CA GLY A 259 16.72 -14.69 16.90
C GLY A 259 17.65 -14.22 15.77
N GLY A 260 17.05 -13.88 14.61
CA GLY A 260 17.78 -13.48 13.42
C GLY A 260 18.32 -12.06 13.54
N ASP A 261 19.26 -11.74 12.69
CA ASP A 261 19.92 -10.45 12.52
C ASP A 261 19.21 -9.56 11.49
N ALA A 262 19.80 -8.40 11.21
CA ALA A 262 19.27 -7.45 10.22
C ALA A 262 19.24 -8.04 8.80
N GLU A 263 20.19 -8.92 8.44
CA GLU A 263 20.19 -9.62 7.15
C GLU A 263 18.99 -10.56 7.05
N THR A 264 18.70 -11.31 8.11
CA THR A 264 17.50 -12.17 8.21
C THR A 264 16.22 -11.37 7.99
N LEU A 265 16.07 -10.22 8.65
CA LEU A 265 14.94 -9.33 8.45
C LEU A 265 14.86 -8.83 7.01
N GLY A 266 15.97 -8.38 6.46
CA GLY A 266 16.08 -7.91 5.07
C GLY A 266 15.62 -8.97 4.07
N LEU A 267 16.11 -10.20 4.22
CA LEU A 267 15.78 -11.33 3.34
C LEU A 267 14.31 -11.75 3.48
N LEU A 268 13.76 -11.88 4.68
CA LEU A 268 12.34 -12.22 4.88
C LEU A 268 11.42 -11.15 4.27
N SER A 269 11.77 -9.88 4.43
CA SER A 269 11.03 -8.77 3.84
C SER A 269 11.12 -8.79 2.32
N ALA A 270 12.30 -9.06 1.75
CA ALA A 270 12.51 -9.21 0.31
C ALA A 270 11.71 -10.37 -0.27
N MET A 271 11.66 -11.54 0.40
CA MET A 271 10.86 -12.69 -0.02
C MET A 271 9.36 -12.38 -0.02
N THR A 272 8.89 -11.62 0.98
CA THR A 272 7.51 -11.09 1.01
C THR A 272 7.26 -10.15 -0.20
N GLY A 273 8.25 -9.32 -0.53
CA GLY A 273 8.24 -8.45 -1.72
C GLY A 273 8.16 -9.24 -3.02
N ILE A 274 8.95 -10.31 -3.17
CA ILE A 274 8.91 -11.24 -4.32
C ILE A 274 7.51 -11.82 -4.47
N GLY A 275 6.91 -12.30 -3.38
CA GLY A 275 5.53 -12.78 -3.39
C GLY A 275 4.55 -11.73 -3.92
N SER A 276 4.66 -10.48 -3.44
CA SER A 276 3.81 -9.37 -3.90
C SER A 276 4.01 -9.07 -5.39
N PHE A 277 5.24 -9.09 -5.87
CA PHE A 277 5.58 -8.89 -7.28
C PHE A 277 4.98 -9.99 -8.16
N VAL A 278 5.13 -11.25 -7.77
CA VAL A 278 4.53 -12.40 -8.47
C VAL A 278 3.00 -12.29 -8.47
N GLY A 279 2.39 -11.87 -7.35
CA GLY A 279 0.95 -11.64 -7.24
C GLY A 279 0.44 -10.56 -8.18
N ALA A 280 1.18 -9.47 -8.34
CA ALA A 280 0.85 -8.40 -9.30
C ALA A 280 0.92 -8.89 -10.75
N ILE A 281 1.97 -9.64 -11.14
CA ILE A 281 2.10 -10.25 -12.47
C ILE A 281 0.97 -11.26 -12.72
N PHE A 282 0.64 -12.11 -11.73
CA PHE A 282 -0.45 -13.06 -11.82
C PHE A 282 -1.78 -12.36 -12.13
N MET A 283 -2.06 -11.25 -11.47
CA MET A 283 -3.29 -10.47 -11.72
C MET A 283 -3.26 -9.77 -13.08
N ALA A 284 -2.13 -9.22 -13.50
CA ALA A 284 -1.97 -8.57 -14.80
C ALA A 284 -2.23 -9.52 -15.99
N ASN A 285 -1.84 -10.79 -15.85
CA ASN A 285 -2.05 -11.82 -16.89
C ASN A 285 -3.45 -12.42 -16.88
N ARG A 286 -4.28 -12.15 -15.87
CA ARG A 286 -5.65 -12.63 -15.79
C ARG A 286 -6.64 -11.54 -16.19
N ALA A 287 -7.08 -11.54 -17.43
CA ALA A 287 -8.17 -10.70 -17.95
C ALA A 287 -9.55 -11.13 -17.41
N ALA A 288 -9.68 -11.31 -16.09
CA ALA A 288 -10.87 -11.87 -15.49
C ALA A 288 -11.60 -10.82 -14.66
N THR A 289 -12.88 -10.59 -14.94
CA THR A 289 -13.74 -9.66 -14.18
C THR A 289 -13.67 -9.93 -12.68
N PRO A 290 -13.34 -8.92 -11.85
CA PRO A 290 -13.31 -9.09 -10.42
C PRO A 290 -14.73 -9.31 -9.90
N THR A 291 -14.91 -10.35 -9.07
CA THR A 291 -16.21 -10.72 -8.49
C THR A 291 -16.11 -10.88 -6.99
N MET A 292 -17.23 -10.75 -6.28
CA MET A 292 -17.30 -10.98 -4.83
C MET A 292 -16.83 -12.39 -4.42
N TYR A 293 -17.03 -13.38 -5.31
CA TYR A 293 -16.50 -14.74 -5.10
C TYR A 293 -14.98 -14.79 -5.11
N ARG A 294 -14.35 -14.14 -6.09
CA ARG A 294 -12.89 -14.08 -6.16
C ARG A 294 -12.30 -13.30 -5.01
N LEU A 295 -12.95 -12.20 -4.61
CA LEU A 295 -12.54 -11.44 -3.43
C LEU A 295 -12.57 -12.34 -2.20
N ALA A 296 -13.66 -13.08 -1.96
CA ALA A 296 -13.80 -14.01 -0.84
C ALA A 296 -12.74 -15.13 -0.89
N LEU A 297 -12.51 -15.72 -2.07
CA LEU A 297 -11.50 -16.76 -2.27
C LEU A 297 -10.09 -16.25 -1.95
N PHE A 298 -9.72 -15.05 -2.47
CA PHE A 298 -8.40 -14.47 -2.23
C PHE A 298 -8.24 -13.98 -0.80
N THR A 299 -9.32 -13.53 -0.14
CA THR A 299 -9.31 -13.24 1.30
C THR A 299 -9.05 -14.50 2.12
N THR A 300 -9.70 -15.61 1.78
CA THR A 300 -9.46 -16.91 2.43
C THR A 300 -8.03 -17.38 2.20
N ALA A 301 -7.55 -17.32 0.95
CA ALA A 301 -6.19 -17.72 0.60
C ALA A 301 -5.12 -16.85 1.30
N SER A 302 -5.35 -15.52 1.43
CA SER A 302 -4.46 -14.63 2.17
C SER A 302 -4.43 -14.96 3.66
N GLY A 303 -5.57 -15.37 4.23
CA GLY A 303 -5.64 -15.83 5.62
C GLY A 303 -4.80 -17.08 5.86
N VAL A 304 -4.94 -18.08 5.00
CA VAL A 304 -4.09 -19.29 5.05
C VAL A 304 -2.61 -18.92 4.88
N ALA A 305 -2.29 -18.11 3.88
CA ALA A 305 -0.93 -17.70 3.58
C ALA A 305 -0.26 -16.91 4.71
N LEU A 306 -1.03 -16.11 5.47
CA LEU A 306 -0.56 -15.42 6.67
C LEU A 306 -0.25 -16.39 7.84
N ILE A 307 -0.95 -17.52 7.94
CA ILE A 307 -0.69 -18.50 8.99
C ILE A 307 0.57 -19.34 8.69
N LEU A 308 0.91 -19.55 7.42
CA LEU A 308 2.04 -20.42 7.03
C LEU A 308 3.38 -20.06 7.70
N PRO A 309 3.83 -18.81 7.76
CA PRO A 309 5.08 -18.45 8.43
C PRO A 309 5.11 -18.79 9.93
N ALA A 310 3.94 -18.78 10.61
CA ALA A 310 3.84 -19.17 12.00
C ALA A 310 4.18 -20.66 12.24
N LEU A 311 4.00 -21.49 11.21
CA LEU A 311 4.25 -22.94 11.26
C LEU A 311 5.69 -23.30 10.89
N ALA A 312 6.52 -22.34 10.48
CA ALA A 312 7.90 -22.59 10.08
C ALA A 312 8.72 -23.17 11.25
N PRO A 313 9.29 -24.40 11.11
CA PRO A 313 10.09 -25.00 12.16
C PRO A 313 11.48 -24.37 12.28
N SER A 314 11.99 -23.77 11.21
CA SER A 314 13.28 -23.10 11.16
C SER A 314 13.24 -21.91 10.18
N LEU A 315 14.25 -21.05 10.25
CA LEU A 315 14.42 -19.90 9.37
C LEU A 315 14.44 -20.30 7.87
N ALA A 316 15.07 -21.44 7.54
CA ALA A 316 15.11 -21.94 6.17
C ALA A 316 13.71 -22.21 5.59
N TRP A 317 12.75 -22.63 6.42
CA TRP A 317 11.36 -22.81 6.02
C TRP A 317 10.57 -21.48 6.03
N ALA A 318 10.94 -20.54 6.90
CA ALA A 318 10.27 -19.24 6.96
C ALA A 318 10.42 -18.46 5.63
N TYR A 319 11.59 -18.47 5.00
CA TYR A 319 11.85 -17.78 3.73
C TYR A 319 10.84 -18.15 2.62
N PRO A 320 10.64 -19.41 2.24
CA PRO A 320 9.65 -19.75 1.22
C PRO A 320 8.21 -19.55 1.71
N LEU A 321 7.91 -19.69 3.00
CA LEU A 321 6.55 -19.60 3.53
C LEU A 321 6.02 -18.15 3.62
N VAL A 322 6.88 -17.12 3.61
CA VAL A 322 6.43 -15.72 3.54
C VAL A 322 6.09 -15.27 2.09
N ILE A 323 6.53 -16.01 1.06
CA ILE A 323 6.24 -15.67 -0.35
C ILE A 323 4.72 -15.73 -0.64
N PRO A 324 3.98 -16.79 -0.31
CA PRO A 324 2.53 -16.86 -0.46
C PRO A 324 1.79 -15.72 0.25
N MET A 325 2.29 -15.28 1.43
CA MET A 325 1.72 -14.16 2.17
C MET A 325 1.73 -12.88 1.32
N GLY A 326 2.88 -12.50 0.76
CA GLY A 326 3.00 -11.35 -0.12
C GLY A 326 2.12 -11.47 -1.36
N LEU A 327 2.10 -12.66 -1.99
CA LEU A 327 1.34 -12.95 -3.21
C LEU A 327 -0.16 -12.75 -2.99
N PHE A 328 -0.76 -13.46 -2.03
CA PHE A 328 -2.21 -13.43 -1.85
C PHE A 328 -2.73 -12.12 -1.29
N LEU A 329 -1.95 -11.42 -0.45
CA LEU A 329 -2.28 -10.06 -0.02
C LEU A 329 -2.33 -9.10 -1.20
N MET A 330 -1.35 -9.16 -2.13
CA MET A 330 -1.35 -8.31 -3.32
C MET A 330 -2.52 -8.64 -4.26
N VAL A 331 -2.78 -9.91 -4.51
CA VAL A 331 -3.91 -10.37 -5.34
C VAL A 331 -5.25 -9.88 -4.76
N LEU A 332 -5.43 -9.95 -3.44
CA LEU A 332 -6.60 -9.44 -2.73
C LEU A 332 -6.77 -7.93 -2.95
N LEU A 333 -5.71 -7.14 -2.72
CA LEU A 333 -5.75 -5.69 -2.87
C LEU A 333 -6.06 -5.24 -4.30
N ILE A 334 -5.43 -5.87 -5.30
CA ILE A 334 -5.71 -5.58 -6.72
C ILE A 334 -7.15 -5.94 -7.06
N THR A 335 -7.65 -7.09 -6.59
CA THR A 335 -9.04 -7.52 -6.84
C THR A 335 -10.04 -6.53 -6.26
N ALA A 336 -9.86 -6.13 -5.00
CA ALA A 336 -10.74 -5.18 -4.34
C ALA A 336 -10.69 -3.78 -4.98
N ASN A 337 -9.48 -3.30 -5.33
CA ASN A 337 -9.28 -2.05 -6.04
C ASN A 337 -10.04 -2.04 -7.38
N SER A 338 -9.88 -3.09 -8.19
CA SER A 338 -10.55 -3.22 -9.48
C SER A 338 -12.08 -3.30 -9.33
N MET A 339 -12.59 -4.03 -8.31
CA MET A 339 -14.03 -4.08 -8.03
C MET A 339 -14.58 -2.68 -7.74
N LEU A 340 -13.93 -1.93 -6.86
CA LEU A 340 -14.37 -0.58 -6.49
C LEU A 340 -14.32 0.39 -7.67
N GLN A 341 -13.28 0.32 -8.51
CA GLN A 341 -13.16 1.16 -9.71
C GLN A 341 -14.25 0.88 -10.75
N LEU A 342 -14.57 -0.40 -10.98
CA LEU A 342 -15.56 -0.82 -11.97
C LEU A 342 -17.00 -0.59 -11.49
N ALA A 343 -17.26 -0.74 -10.20
CA ALA A 343 -18.60 -0.52 -9.63
C ALA A 343 -18.93 0.97 -9.43
N ALA A 344 -17.92 1.83 -9.33
CA ALA A 344 -18.11 3.26 -9.11
C ALA A 344 -18.54 3.98 -10.40
N LYS A 345 -19.59 4.82 -10.32
CA LYS A 345 -19.97 5.74 -11.41
C LYS A 345 -18.78 6.67 -11.71
N PRO A 346 -18.54 7.06 -13.00
CA PRO A 346 -17.42 7.89 -13.38
C PRO A 346 -17.25 9.16 -12.52
N GLN A 347 -18.36 9.85 -12.22
CA GLN A 347 -18.38 11.10 -11.43
C GLN A 347 -18.07 10.89 -9.94
N ALA A 348 -18.24 9.68 -9.42
CA ALA A 348 -18.01 9.32 -8.01
C ALA A 348 -16.72 8.49 -7.80
N ARG A 349 -16.06 8.04 -8.88
CA ARG A 349 -14.90 7.15 -8.82
C ARG A 349 -13.78 7.71 -7.95
N GLY A 350 -13.45 8.99 -8.09
CA GLY A 350 -12.42 9.64 -7.27
C GLY A 350 -12.74 9.61 -5.77
N ARG A 351 -14.03 9.79 -5.38
CA ARG A 351 -14.48 9.72 -3.98
C ARG A 351 -14.36 8.31 -3.41
N VAL A 352 -14.75 7.30 -4.20
CA VAL A 352 -14.62 5.88 -3.81
C VAL A 352 -13.16 5.49 -3.62
N MET A 353 -12.28 5.94 -4.53
CA MET A 353 -10.85 5.65 -4.45
C MET A 353 -10.17 6.38 -3.30
N ALA A 354 -10.62 7.57 -2.93
CA ALA A 354 -10.16 8.26 -1.71
C ALA A 354 -10.52 7.44 -0.44
N LEU A 355 -11.75 6.91 -0.36
CA LEU A 355 -12.16 6.03 0.74
C LEU A 355 -11.37 4.71 0.75
N TYR A 356 -11.10 4.13 -0.42
CA TYR A 356 -10.22 2.97 -0.54
C TYR A 356 -8.82 3.25 0.06
N SER A 357 -8.23 4.40 -0.26
CA SER A 357 -6.91 4.78 0.27
C SER A 357 -6.94 5.01 1.78
N ILE A 358 -8.01 5.64 2.30
CA ILE A 358 -8.21 5.81 3.74
C ILE A 358 -8.32 4.45 4.44
N VAL A 359 -9.07 3.51 3.89
CA VAL A 359 -9.20 2.17 4.46
C VAL A 359 -7.88 1.41 4.38
N LEU A 360 -7.17 1.47 3.24
CA LEU A 360 -5.93 0.75 3.04
C LEU A 360 -4.80 1.22 3.96
N LEU A 361 -4.58 2.53 4.02
CA LEU A 361 -3.43 3.11 4.75
C LEU A 361 -3.84 3.61 6.15
N GLY A 362 -5.05 4.14 6.27
CA GLY A 362 -5.55 4.70 7.53
C GLY A 362 -5.98 3.65 8.56
N SER A 363 -6.07 2.37 8.21
CA SER A 363 -6.26 1.28 9.18
C SER A 363 -4.97 0.87 9.90
N THR A 364 -3.81 1.17 9.32
CA THR A 364 -2.49 0.83 9.88
C THR A 364 -2.24 1.42 11.27
N PRO A 365 -2.57 2.69 11.58
CA PRO A 365 -2.45 3.26 12.91
C PRO A 365 -3.20 2.51 14.01
N ILE A 366 -4.25 1.79 13.64
CA ILE A 366 -5.05 0.97 14.56
C ILE A 366 -4.50 -0.46 14.60
N GLY A 367 -4.28 -1.05 13.44
CA GLY A 367 -3.93 -2.46 13.30
C GLY A 367 -2.51 -2.80 13.72
N SER A 368 -1.55 -1.91 13.44
CA SER A 368 -0.14 -2.17 13.75
C SER A 368 0.15 -2.21 15.25
N PRO A 369 -0.35 -1.29 16.11
CA PRO A 369 -0.18 -1.41 17.56
C PRO A 369 -0.84 -2.66 18.13
N ILE A 370 -2.03 -3.05 17.64
CA ILE A 370 -2.73 -4.28 18.06
C ILE A 370 -1.88 -5.50 17.68
N THR A 371 -1.39 -5.56 16.47
CA THR A 371 -0.53 -6.67 16.01
C THR A 371 0.78 -6.72 16.79
N GLY A 372 1.38 -5.57 17.08
CA GLY A 372 2.57 -5.46 17.92
C GLY A 372 2.33 -5.96 19.34
N TRP A 373 1.20 -5.58 19.95
CA TRP A 373 0.80 -6.03 21.27
C TRP A 373 0.62 -7.57 21.33
N ILE A 374 -0.07 -8.14 20.34
CA ILE A 374 -0.24 -9.59 20.22
C ILE A 374 1.15 -10.27 20.10
N GLY A 375 2.03 -9.75 19.27
CA GLY A 375 3.37 -10.28 19.07
C GLY A 375 4.23 -10.23 20.33
N GLU A 376 4.12 -9.15 21.10
CA GLU A 376 4.89 -8.99 22.35
C GLU A 376 4.39 -9.89 23.49
N HIS A 377 3.08 -10.03 23.68
CA HIS A 377 2.52 -10.74 24.84
C HIS A 377 2.22 -12.22 24.57
N LEU A 378 1.83 -12.58 23.34
CA LEU A 378 1.51 -13.95 22.96
C LEU A 378 2.59 -14.61 22.09
N GLY A 379 3.55 -13.81 21.60
CA GLY A 379 4.61 -14.24 20.69
C GLY A 379 4.30 -13.98 19.22
N ALA A 380 5.35 -13.76 18.42
CA ALA A 380 5.24 -13.40 17.01
C ALA A 380 4.43 -14.43 16.19
N ARG A 381 4.55 -15.72 16.46
CA ARG A 381 3.77 -16.79 15.79
C ARG A 381 2.27 -16.59 15.99
N TRP A 382 1.82 -16.26 17.19
CA TRP A 382 0.40 -16.00 17.47
C TRP A 382 -0.09 -14.73 16.77
N ALA A 383 0.76 -13.71 16.62
CA ALA A 383 0.39 -12.55 15.83
C ALA A 383 0.07 -12.93 14.38
N PHE A 384 0.86 -13.79 13.74
CA PHE A 384 0.56 -14.33 12.41
C PHE A 384 -0.74 -15.14 12.39
N VAL A 385 -0.95 -16.03 13.38
CA VAL A 385 -2.17 -16.84 13.47
C VAL A 385 -3.41 -15.97 13.63
N VAL A 386 -3.41 -14.98 14.53
CA VAL A 386 -4.55 -14.08 14.76
C VAL A 386 -4.84 -13.25 13.52
N ASN A 387 -3.81 -12.62 12.93
CA ASN A 387 -3.95 -11.82 11.70
C ASN A 387 -4.45 -12.70 10.53
N GLY A 388 -3.90 -13.89 10.36
CA GLY A 388 -4.32 -14.84 9.33
C GLY A 388 -5.73 -15.39 9.55
N SER A 389 -6.08 -15.72 10.79
CA SER A 389 -7.42 -16.20 11.15
C SER A 389 -8.49 -15.16 10.88
N THR A 390 -8.21 -13.87 11.10
CA THR A 390 -9.15 -12.78 10.78
C THR A 390 -9.49 -12.76 9.29
N ALA A 391 -8.48 -12.82 8.40
CA ALA A 391 -8.70 -12.87 6.97
C ALA A 391 -9.40 -14.17 6.56
N LEU A 392 -8.99 -15.30 7.14
CA LEU A 392 -9.58 -16.62 6.87
C LEU A 392 -11.07 -16.66 7.21
N VAL A 393 -11.42 -16.25 8.43
CA VAL A 393 -12.84 -16.19 8.90
C VAL A 393 -13.64 -15.22 8.05
N THR A 394 -13.11 -14.04 7.73
CA THR A 394 -13.76 -13.06 6.86
C THR A 394 -14.05 -13.66 5.48
N GLY A 395 -13.05 -14.30 4.87
CA GLY A 395 -13.21 -14.93 3.56
C GLY A 395 -14.20 -16.08 3.56
N ILE A 396 -14.14 -16.97 4.55
CA ILE A 396 -15.10 -18.10 4.70
C ILE A 396 -16.52 -17.58 4.94
N ALA A 397 -16.69 -16.57 5.81
CA ALA A 397 -18.00 -15.97 6.07
C ALA A 397 -18.65 -15.43 4.79
N LEU A 398 -17.85 -14.77 3.91
CA LEU A 398 -18.32 -14.29 2.62
C LEU A 398 -18.71 -15.43 1.66
N LEU A 399 -17.92 -16.51 1.61
CA LEU A 399 -18.24 -17.69 0.78
C LEU A 399 -19.54 -18.36 1.24
N LEU A 400 -19.74 -18.50 2.56
CA LEU A 400 -20.94 -19.09 3.14
C LEU A 400 -22.17 -18.18 2.93
N ALA A 401 -22.05 -16.87 3.13
CA ALA A 401 -23.12 -15.91 2.88
C ALA A 401 -23.60 -16.00 1.43
N ARG A 402 -22.67 -16.10 0.48
CA ARG A 402 -23.00 -16.24 -0.94
C ARG A 402 -23.73 -17.57 -1.23
N ARG A 403 -23.28 -18.69 -0.64
CA ARG A 403 -23.96 -19.99 -0.81
C ARG A 403 -25.41 -19.94 -0.30
N ARG A 404 -25.66 -19.22 0.81
CA ARG A 404 -27.01 -19.03 1.36
C ARG A 404 -27.91 -18.23 0.42
N VAL A 405 -27.39 -17.15 -0.18
CA VAL A 405 -28.13 -16.34 -1.17
C VAL A 405 -28.46 -17.17 -2.41
N ALA A 406 -27.49 -17.92 -2.95
CA ALA A 406 -27.72 -18.81 -4.08
C ALA A 406 -28.73 -19.92 -3.78
N ALA A 407 -28.68 -20.51 -2.58
CA ALA A 407 -29.66 -21.55 -2.16
C ALA A 407 -31.05 -20.98 -1.98
N LYS A 408 -31.25 -19.76 -1.48
CA LYS A 408 -32.55 -19.07 -1.39
C LYS A 408 -33.10 -18.75 -2.77
N ALA A 409 -32.28 -18.25 -3.69
CA ALA A 409 -32.67 -18.00 -5.07
C ALA A 409 -33.18 -19.29 -5.78
N LEU A 410 -32.53 -20.43 -5.52
CA LEU A 410 -32.96 -21.74 -6.04
C LEU A 410 -34.25 -22.24 -5.42
N ARG A 411 -34.65 -21.77 -4.24
CA ARG A 411 -35.92 -22.10 -3.56
C ARG A 411 -37.05 -21.13 -3.88
N GLY A 412 -36.82 -20.12 -4.73
CA GLY A 412 -37.83 -19.10 -5.06
C GLY A 412 -38.17 -18.16 -3.89
N GLU A 413 -37.36 -18.11 -2.83
CA GLU A 413 -37.56 -17.20 -1.71
C GLU A 413 -37.14 -15.76 -2.10
N PRO A 414 -37.99 -14.73 -1.84
CA PRO A 414 -37.67 -13.35 -2.21
C PRO A 414 -36.38 -12.86 -1.51
N GLU A 415 -35.58 -12.04 -2.22
CA GLU A 415 -34.38 -11.42 -1.64
C GLU A 415 -34.80 -10.54 -0.46
N PRO A 416 -34.13 -10.65 0.70
CA PRO A 416 -34.42 -9.79 1.84
C PRO A 416 -33.97 -8.35 1.50
N GLY A 417 -34.95 -7.47 1.27
CA GLY A 417 -34.71 -6.03 1.13
C GLY A 417 -35.20 -5.33 -0.13
N ILE A 418 -35.93 -6.01 -1.01
CA ILE A 418 -36.74 -5.33 -2.02
C ILE A 418 -38.15 -5.22 -1.43
N PRO A 419 -38.67 -3.99 -1.16
CA PRO A 419 -40.08 -3.83 -0.82
C PRO A 419 -40.87 -4.34 -2.01
N GLU A 420 -41.86 -5.24 -1.74
CA GLU A 420 -42.83 -5.60 -2.74
C GLU A 420 -43.46 -4.32 -3.27
N THR A 421 -43.39 -4.12 -4.58
CA THR A 421 -44.20 -3.09 -5.25
C THR A 421 -45.65 -3.37 -4.88
N PRO A 422 -46.39 -2.41 -4.26
CA PRO A 422 -47.81 -2.64 -3.96
C PRO A 422 -48.58 -2.82 -5.28
N GLY A 423 -49.10 -4.03 -5.45
CA GLY A 423 -50.23 -4.40 -6.27
C GLY A 423 -50.42 -3.72 -7.61
N GLU A 424 -50.07 -4.39 -8.70
CA GLU A 424 -50.98 -4.39 -9.86
C GLU A 424 -52.25 -5.12 -9.44
N SER A 425 -53.15 -4.34 -8.82
CA SER A 425 -54.52 -4.77 -8.64
C SER A 425 -55.16 -4.91 -10.00
N SER A 426 -55.54 -6.14 -10.34
CA SER A 426 -56.46 -6.52 -11.39
C SER A 426 -57.52 -5.45 -11.66
N GLU A 427 -57.45 -4.78 -12.81
CA GLU A 427 -58.59 -4.10 -13.39
C GLU A 427 -59.61 -5.19 -13.83
N PRO A 428 -60.85 -5.09 -13.39
CA PRO A 428 -61.89 -5.98 -13.93
C PRO A 428 -62.24 -5.52 -15.36
N ALA A 429 -62.21 -6.49 -16.28
CA ALA A 429 -62.76 -6.32 -17.60
C ALA A 429 -64.24 -5.90 -17.48
N VAL A 430 -64.59 -4.73 -17.94
CA VAL A 430 -65.98 -4.30 -18.18
C VAL A 430 -66.31 -4.52 -19.64
N ALA A 431 -67.39 -5.20 -19.83
CA ALA A 431 -68.04 -5.61 -21.08
C ALA A 431 -68.45 -4.46 -22.02
#